data_4d662afe9fbf04d90209094e78640d1c
#
_entry.id   4d662afe9fbf04d90209094e78640d1c
#
_cell.length_a   1.000
_cell.length_b   1.000
_cell.length_c   1.000
_cell.angle_alpha   90.00
_cell.angle_beta   90.00
_cell.angle_gamma   90.00
#
_symmetry.space_group_name_H-M   'P 1'
#
loop_
_entity.id
_entity.type
_entity.pdbx_description
1 polymer ?
#
loop_
_entity_poly.entity_id
_entity_poly.type
_entity_poly.pdbx_seq_one_letter_code
_entity_poly.pdbx_strand_id
1 'polypeptide(L)'
;MLFSIIIPLYNRPQEIKELLESLTLQTYRDFEVLILEDGSVNDAADIVKTFEDKLNVRYFVKKNEGQGFTRNYGFERATGDYFVIFDSDCLIPADYLQIVNDYLKTNWLDAYGGPDDAHPSFTPVQKAISYSMTSPFTTGGIRGNKKAIGQFHPRSFNMGVSRKVWETVGGFIITRSGEDIEYSIRIHSAGFKIGLIPDARVYHKRRTDFMQFYKQLHFFGRARINVYKFFPSELKAVHFFPAIFTLGIFFTLIANILRWPIAELCNFAYALFVLLIFFHSWWRNKSVKVAFLSTIAAFTQLIAYGFGFMQDFWKRVVLKRS
;
A
#
# COMPACT_ATOMS: atom_id res chain seq x y z
N MET A 1 26.64 0.87 -3.51
CA MET A 1 25.56 1.51 -4.33
C MET A 1 24.94 2.60 -3.46
N LEU A 2 24.91 3.82 -3.92
CA LEU A 2 24.28 4.91 -3.15
C LEU A 2 22.76 4.86 -3.30
N PHE A 3 22.03 4.76 -2.19
CA PHE A 3 20.58 4.84 -2.18
C PHE A 3 20.10 6.28 -1.86
N SER A 4 19.09 6.76 -2.58
CA SER A 4 18.36 7.97 -2.21
C SER A 4 16.99 7.58 -1.68
N ILE A 5 16.76 7.80 -0.39
CA ILE A 5 15.47 7.54 0.25
C ILE A 5 14.56 8.73 0.04
N ILE A 6 13.42 8.53 -0.61
CA ILE A 6 12.45 9.56 -1.03
C ILE A 6 11.20 9.45 -0.16
N ILE A 7 10.91 10.47 0.64
CA ILE A 7 9.81 10.45 1.60
C ILE A 7 8.91 11.67 1.39
N PRO A 8 7.75 11.52 0.74
CA PRO A 8 6.75 12.57 0.70
C PRO A 8 6.09 12.72 2.08
N LEU A 9 5.93 13.96 2.54
CA LEU A 9 5.40 14.28 3.85
C LEU A 9 4.25 15.31 3.75
N TYR A 10 3.16 15.06 4.49
CA TYR A 10 2.05 16.01 4.58
C TYR A 10 1.34 15.91 5.93
N ASN A 11 1.49 16.93 6.80
CA ASN A 11 0.88 17.02 8.12
C ASN A 11 1.12 15.80 9.03
N ARG A 12 2.35 15.25 9.05
CA ARG A 12 2.70 14.02 9.80
C ARG A 12 4.05 14.13 10.53
N PRO A 13 4.26 15.17 11.36
CA PRO A 13 5.56 15.38 12.00
C PRO A 13 5.95 14.25 12.96
N GLN A 14 4.99 13.59 13.62
CA GLN A 14 5.33 12.49 14.54
C GLN A 14 5.70 11.22 13.79
N GLU A 15 5.01 10.91 12.70
CA GLU A 15 5.32 9.72 11.89
C GLU A 15 6.70 9.83 11.24
N ILE A 16 7.06 11.00 10.72
CA ILE A 16 8.39 11.20 10.12
C ILE A 16 9.51 11.08 11.17
N LYS A 17 9.29 11.51 12.40
CA LYS A 17 10.25 11.31 13.50
C LYS A 17 10.56 9.84 13.71
N GLU A 18 9.54 9.00 13.84
CA GLU A 18 9.70 7.56 14.04
C GLU A 18 10.36 6.87 12.86
N LEU A 19 10.05 7.30 11.64
CA LEU A 19 10.72 6.80 10.43
C LEU A 19 12.21 7.17 10.44
N LEU A 20 12.57 8.42 10.73
CA LEU A 20 13.97 8.86 10.81
C LEU A 20 14.72 8.13 11.93
N GLU A 21 14.11 7.94 13.10
CA GLU A 21 14.68 7.12 14.18
C GLU A 21 15.03 5.71 13.66
N SER A 22 14.14 5.08 12.91
CA SER A 22 14.40 3.75 12.31
C SER A 22 15.52 3.77 11.27
N LEU A 23 15.65 4.84 10.50
CA LEU A 23 16.73 5.00 9.51
C LEU A 23 18.11 5.23 10.16
N THR A 24 18.18 5.81 11.35
CA THR A 24 19.47 5.91 12.08
C THR A 24 20.04 4.54 12.45
N LEU A 25 19.21 3.51 12.50
CA LEU A 25 19.61 2.14 12.87
C LEU A 25 20.06 1.29 11.68
N GLN A 26 19.98 1.80 10.45
CA GLN A 26 20.36 1.02 9.26
C GLN A 26 21.83 0.54 9.36
N THR A 27 22.04 -0.74 9.06
CA THR A 27 23.41 -1.33 9.02
C THR A 27 24.17 -0.92 7.77
N TYR A 28 23.50 -0.74 6.65
CA TYR A 28 24.06 -0.17 5.43
C TYR A 28 24.06 1.35 5.50
N ARG A 29 25.19 2.01 5.19
CA ARG A 29 25.37 3.45 5.44
C ARG A 29 25.45 4.33 4.19
N ASP A 30 25.62 3.77 3.00
CA ASP A 30 25.71 4.53 1.75
C ASP A 30 24.31 4.96 1.29
N PHE A 31 23.70 5.90 1.98
CA PHE A 31 22.41 6.46 1.60
C PHE A 31 22.25 7.93 2.02
N GLU A 32 21.40 8.64 1.29
CA GLU A 32 20.87 9.95 1.64
C GLU A 32 19.36 9.87 1.87
N VAL A 33 18.80 10.82 2.60
CA VAL A 33 17.36 10.92 2.89
C VAL A 33 16.84 12.25 2.37
N LEU A 34 15.82 12.22 1.52
CA LEU A 34 15.13 13.41 1.02
C LEU A 34 13.72 13.45 1.62
N ILE A 35 13.49 14.42 2.50
CA ILE A 35 12.16 14.70 3.07
C ILE A 35 11.51 15.81 2.25
N LEU A 36 10.33 15.53 1.70
CA LEU A 36 9.64 16.41 0.76
C LEU A 36 8.30 16.84 1.36
N GLU A 37 8.31 17.98 2.02
CA GLU A 37 7.13 18.56 2.67
C GLU A 37 6.18 19.13 1.63
N ASP A 38 5.02 18.50 1.45
CA ASP A 38 4.04 18.81 0.41
C ASP A 38 2.99 19.84 0.87
N GLY A 39 3.46 20.99 1.38
CA GLY A 39 2.60 22.11 1.77
C GLY A 39 1.82 21.86 3.06
N SER A 40 2.45 21.25 4.06
CA SER A 40 1.86 21.05 5.39
C SER A 40 1.58 22.37 6.11
N VAL A 41 0.51 22.40 6.87
CA VAL A 41 0.26 23.46 7.88
C VAL A 41 1.09 23.18 9.14
N ASN A 42 1.23 21.90 9.48
CA ASN A 42 2.06 21.43 10.59
C ASN A 42 3.27 20.70 9.99
N ASP A 43 4.32 21.45 9.71
CA ASP A 43 5.54 20.93 9.08
C ASP A 43 6.45 20.19 10.08
N ALA A 44 7.50 19.60 9.58
CA ALA A 44 8.43 18.79 10.37
C ALA A 44 9.86 19.37 10.39
N ALA A 45 10.07 20.63 10.02
CA ALA A 45 11.41 21.22 9.88
C ALA A 45 12.25 21.05 11.16
N ASP A 46 11.70 21.43 12.32
CA ASP A 46 12.41 21.33 13.60
C ASP A 46 12.75 19.89 13.98
N ILE A 47 11.87 18.94 13.66
CA ILE A 47 12.10 17.51 13.89
C ILE A 47 13.24 17.02 12.99
N VAL A 48 13.17 17.29 11.69
CA VAL A 48 14.20 16.85 10.73
C VAL A 48 15.57 17.36 11.10
N LYS A 49 15.68 18.62 11.53
CA LYS A 49 16.92 19.24 11.98
C LYS A 49 17.62 18.45 13.11
N THR A 50 16.88 17.78 13.98
CA THR A 50 17.47 16.96 15.06
C THR A 50 18.17 15.68 14.57
N PHE A 51 18.08 15.38 13.28
CA PHE A 51 18.69 14.19 12.66
C PHE A 51 19.86 14.52 11.74
N GLU A 52 20.17 15.79 11.47
CA GLU A 52 21.24 16.21 10.54
C GLU A 52 22.62 15.68 10.96
N ASP A 53 22.89 15.56 12.27
CA ASP A 53 24.14 14.99 12.80
C ASP A 53 24.20 13.46 12.68
N LYS A 54 23.08 12.77 12.39
CA LYS A 54 22.97 11.30 12.40
C LYS A 54 22.74 10.71 11.02
N LEU A 55 22.15 11.49 10.12
CA LEU A 55 21.75 11.09 8.79
C LEU A 55 22.17 12.17 7.77
N ASN A 56 22.57 11.76 6.58
CA ASN A 56 22.64 12.66 5.43
C ASN A 56 21.23 12.99 4.97
N VAL A 57 20.55 13.89 5.67
CA VAL A 57 19.15 14.27 5.43
C VAL A 57 19.05 15.64 4.80
N ARG A 58 18.22 15.77 3.78
CA ARG A 58 17.88 17.03 3.13
C ARG A 58 16.36 17.24 3.18
N TYR A 59 15.96 18.42 3.63
CA TYR A 59 14.56 18.80 3.79
C TYR A 59 14.17 19.86 2.76
N PHE A 60 13.07 19.62 2.06
CA PHE A 60 12.56 20.51 1.02
C PHE A 60 11.08 20.79 1.26
N VAL A 61 10.69 22.05 1.17
CA VAL A 61 9.30 22.49 1.26
C VAL A 61 8.79 22.90 -0.10
N LYS A 62 7.60 22.47 -0.46
CA LYS A 62 6.94 22.82 -1.71
C LYS A 62 5.44 23.00 -1.53
N LYS A 63 4.76 23.61 -2.52
CA LYS A 63 3.30 23.70 -2.56
C LYS A 63 2.70 22.29 -2.70
N ASN A 64 1.54 22.07 -2.07
CA ASN A 64 0.85 20.77 -2.14
C ASN A 64 0.41 20.43 -3.58
N GLU A 65 0.95 19.33 -4.11
CA GLU A 65 0.62 18.79 -5.44
C GLU A 65 0.29 17.29 -5.37
N GLY A 66 0.36 16.72 -4.16
CA GLY A 66 0.09 15.33 -3.89
C GLY A 66 1.31 14.42 -4.05
N GLN A 67 1.19 13.23 -3.48
CA GLN A 67 2.31 12.33 -3.20
C GLN A 67 3.10 11.88 -4.44
N GLY A 68 2.45 11.66 -5.59
CA GLY A 68 3.15 11.25 -6.81
C GLY A 68 4.10 12.34 -7.33
N PHE A 69 3.61 13.57 -7.47
CA PHE A 69 4.42 14.68 -7.94
C PHE A 69 5.47 15.12 -6.89
N THR A 70 5.16 14.93 -5.62
CA THR A 70 6.14 15.16 -4.56
C THR A 70 7.29 14.16 -4.63
N ARG A 71 7.05 12.90 -4.97
CA ARG A 71 8.11 11.91 -5.23
C ARG A 71 8.95 12.31 -6.46
N ASN A 72 8.33 12.82 -7.53
CA ASN A 72 9.05 13.32 -8.69
C ASN A 72 10.03 14.45 -8.33
N TYR A 73 9.55 15.39 -7.50
CA TYR A 73 10.39 16.46 -6.99
C TYR A 73 11.62 15.94 -6.23
N GLY A 74 11.46 14.79 -5.54
CA GLY A 74 12.56 14.07 -4.88
C GLY A 74 13.50 13.39 -5.89
N PHE A 75 12.99 12.72 -6.90
CA PHE A 75 13.80 12.05 -7.94
C PHE A 75 14.73 13.03 -8.64
N GLU A 76 14.27 14.23 -8.95
CA GLU A 76 15.07 15.29 -9.60
C GLU A 76 16.25 15.76 -8.72
N ARG A 77 16.17 15.61 -7.39
CA ARG A 77 17.15 16.08 -6.40
C ARG A 77 18.00 14.97 -5.79
N ALA A 78 17.62 13.74 -6.05
CA ALA A 78 18.35 12.57 -5.59
C ALA A 78 19.70 12.45 -6.29
N THR A 79 20.73 12.02 -5.55
CA THR A 79 22.09 11.83 -6.08
C THR A 79 22.48 10.35 -6.22
N GLY A 80 21.71 9.44 -5.58
CA GLY A 80 22.00 8.01 -5.57
C GLY A 80 21.72 7.29 -6.88
N ASP A 81 22.24 6.08 -6.98
CA ASP A 81 22.08 5.18 -8.13
C ASP A 81 20.70 4.51 -8.16
N TYR A 82 20.08 4.42 -6.96
CA TYR A 82 18.84 3.72 -6.74
C TYR A 82 17.95 4.51 -5.78
N PHE A 83 16.71 4.76 -6.16
CA PHE A 83 15.74 5.50 -5.36
C PHE A 83 14.88 4.52 -4.57
N VAL A 84 14.77 4.72 -3.27
CA VAL A 84 13.94 3.94 -2.37
C VAL A 84 12.83 4.83 -1.83
N ILE A 85 11.60 4.46 -2.08
CA ILE A 85 10.41 5.24 -1.70
C ILE A 85 9.81 4.63 -0.45
N PHE A 86 9.60 5.44 0.58
CA PHE A 86 8.81 5.10 1.75
C PHE A 86 7.70 6.13 1.97
N ASP A 87 6.56 5.67 2.50
CA ASP A 87 5.58 6.59 3.08
C ASP A 87 6.02 6.96 4.51
N SER A 88 5.69 8.17 4.94
CA SER A 88 6.14 8.72 6.25
C SER A 88 5.68 7.91 7.47
N ASP A 89 4.67 7.05 7.32
CA ASP A 89 4.12 6.17 8.36
C ASP A 89 4.70 4.73 8.34
N CYS A 90 5.90 4.57 7.78
CA CYS A 90 6.65 3.31 7.82
C CYS A 90 7.69 3.30 8.94
N LEU A 91 7.96 2.10 9.49
CA LEU A 91 9.13 1.81 10.31
C LEU A 91 10.01 0.81 9.55
N ILE A 92 11.31 1.11 9.45
CA ILE A 92 12.21 0.37 8.57
C ILE A 92 13.11 -0.53 9.44
N PRO A 93 13.11 -1.86 9.23
CA PRO A 93 14.05 -2.77 9.90
C PRO A 93 15.51 -2.35 9.66
N ALA A 94 16.35 -2.52 10.68
CA ALA A 94 17.74 -2.06 10.65
C ALA A 94 18.60 -2.67 9.52
N ASP A 95 18.24 -3.83 9.04
CA ASP A 95 18.92 -4.59 7.98
C ASP A 95 18.32 -4.37 6.58
N TYR A 96 17.29 -3.53 6.44
CA TYR A 96 16.54 -3.38 5.20
C TYR A 96 17.42 -2.99 4.00
N LEU A 97 18.20 -1.92 4.11
CA LEU A 97 19.07 -1.47 3.01
C LEU A 97 20.18 -2.45 2.71
N GLN A 98 20.70 -3.16 3.72
CA GLN A 98 21.68 -4.23 3.51
C GLN A 98 21.07 -5.39 2.71
N ILE A 99 19.86 -5.84 3.08
CA ILE A 99 19.13 -6.90 2.35
C ILE A 99 18.91 -6.49 0.90
N VAL A 100 18.43 -5.26 0.66
CA VAL A 100 18.19 -4.74 -0.69
C VAL A 100 19.50 -4.70 -1.50
N ASN A 101 20.56 -4.14 -0.93
CA ASN A 101 21.87 -4.04 -1.61
C ASN A 101 22.42 -5.42 -1.99
N ASP A 102 22.38 -6.39 -1.08
CA ASP A 102 22.91 -7.72 -1.31
C ASP A 102 22.06 -8.52 -2.31
N TYR A 103 20.75 -8.36 -2.25
CA TYR A 103 19.85 -8.96 -3.25
C TYR A 103 20.12 -8.40 -4.65
N LEU A 104 20.23 -7.07 -4.80
CA LEU A 104 20.44 -6.42 -6.09
C LEU A 104 21.81 -6.73 -6.70
N LYS A 105 22.84 -7.00 -5.88
CA LYS A 105 24.16 -7.45 -6.36
C LYS A 105 24.11 -8.82 -7.04
N THR A 106 23.25 -9.72 -6.56
CA THR A 106 23.16 -11.10 -7.07
C THR A 106 22.01 -11.29 -8.05
N ASN A 107 20.92 -10.56 -7.86
CA ASN A 107 19.68 -10.65 -8.63
C ASN A 107 19.20 -9.25 -9.01
N TRP A 108 19.83 -8.62 -9.99
CA TRP A 108 19.48 -7.27 -10.39
C TRP A 108 17.99 -7.15 -10.75
N LEU A 109 17.35 -6.13 -10.19
CA LEU A 109 16.01 -5.65 -10.55
C LEU A 109 16.11 -4.16 -10.86
N ASP A 110 15.47 -3.73 -11.92
CA ASP A 110 15.39 -2.30 -12.28
C ASP A 110 14.39 -1.56 -11.38
N ALA A 111 13.38 -2.27 -10.91
CA ALA A 111 12.50 -1.82 -9.83
C ALA A 111 12.10 -2.99 -8.94
N TYR A 112 11.87 -2.73 -7.66
CA TYR A 112 11.40 -3.75 -6.72
C TYR A 112 10.30 -3.23 -5.82
N GLY A 113 9.57 -4.16 -5.22
CA GLY A 113 8.75 -3.92 -4.05
C GLY A 113 9.09 -4.92 -2.95
N GLY A 114 8.81 -4.55 -1.72
CA GLY A 114 8.91 -5.42 -0.57
C GLY A 114 7.55 -5.61 0.11
N PRO A 115 7.40 -6.66 0.96
CA PRO A 115 6.18 -6.88 1.72
C PRO A 115 6.00 -5.84 2.83
N ASP A 116 4.76 -5.64 3.25
CA ASP A 116 4.42 -4.93 4.47
C ASP A 116 4.03 -5.92 5.58
N ASP A 117 4.39 -5.59 6.81
CA ASP A 117 4.09 -6.43 7.97
C ASP A 117 3.54 -5.59 9.14
N ALA A 118 3.01 -6.28 10.16
CA ALA A 118 2.53 -5.66 11.38
C ALA A 118 3.65 -5.64 12.44
N HIS A 119 4.03 -4.44 12.89
CA HIS A 119 4.99 -4.33 13.99
C HIS A 119 4.41 -4.93 15.29
N PRO A 120 5.24 -5.56 16.15
CA PRO A 120 4.78 -6.15 17.41
C PRO A 120 4.01 -5.17 18.31
N SER A 121 4.38 -3.88 18.30
CA SER A 121 3.73 -2.82 19.09
C SER A 121 2.35 -2.39 18.57
N PHE A 122 1.93 -2.86 17.38
CA PHE A 122 0.65 -2.45 16.82
C PHE A 122 -0.52 -2.92 17.69
N THR A 123 -1.53 -2.06 17.80
CA THR A 123 -2.76 -2.35 18.54
C THR A 123 -3.51 -3.56 17.94
N PRO A 124 -4.39 -4.22 18.70
CA PRO A 124 -5.21 -5.31 18.16
C PRO A 124 -6.02 -4.92 16.91
N VAL A 125 -6.51 -3.68 16.81
CA VAL A 125 -7.21 -3.16 15.62
C VAL A 125 -6.25 -3.06 14.43
N GLN A 126 -5.08 -2.50 14.60
CA GLN A 126 -4.08 -2.40 13.55
C GLN A 126 -3.61 -3.79 13.05
N LYS A 127 -3.42 -4.76 13.96
CA LYS A 127 -3.10 -6.15 13.62
C LYS A 127 -4.23 -6.82 12.82
N ALA A 128 -5.47 -6.58 13.20
CA ALA A 128 -6.65 -7.08 12.49
C ALA A 128 -6.78 -6.48 11.08
N ILE A 129 -6.56 -5.18 10.95
CA ILE A 129 -6.52 -4.48 9.65
C ILE A 129 -5.37 -5.02 8.79
N SER A 130 -4.18 -5.20 9.37
CA SER A 130 -3.04 -5.79 8.66
C SER A 130 -3.36 -7.20 8.17
N TYR A 131 -3.98 -8.02 9.02
CA TYR A 131 -4.44 -9.34 8.61
C TYR A 131 -5.38 -9.28 7.42
N SER A 132 -6.44 -8.44 7.45
CA SER A 132 -7.39 -8.35 6.35
C SER A 132 -6.74 -7.87 5.05
N MET A 133 -5.77 -6.98 5.12
CA MET A 133 -5.05 -6.47 3.94
C MET A 133 -4.02 -7.43 3.35
N THR A 134 -3.60 -8.47 4.09
CA THR A 134 -2.60 -9.44 3.66
C THR A 134 -3.13 -10.87 3.55
N SER A 135 -4.38 -11.11 3.94
CA SER A 135 -5.01 -12.44 3.90
C SER A 135 -5.36 -12.87 2.46
N PRO A 136 -5.13 -14.14 2.10
CA PRO A 136 -5.57 -14.67 0.83
C PRO A 136 -7.09 -14.65 0.65
N PHE A 137 -7.85 -14.70 1.74
CA PHE A 137 -9.33 -14.72 1.72
C PHE A 137 -9.96 -13.34 1.42
N THR A 138 -9.20 -12.25 1.53
CA THR A 138 -9.70 -10.90 1.31
C THR A 138 -9.05 -10.20 0.13
N THR A 139 -7.73 -10.38 -0.06
CA THR A 139 -6.94 -9.73 -1.12
C THR A 139 -6.44 -10.69 -2.18
N GLY A 140 -6.74 -12.00 -2.07
CA GLY A 140 -6.21 -13.02 -2.97
C GLY A 140 -4.68 -13.15 -2.94
N GLY A 141 -4.04 -12.68 -1.85
CA GLY A 141 -2.58 -12.71 -1.73
C GLY A 141 -1.83 -11.73 -2.65
N ILE A 142 -2.49 -10.72 -3.20
CA ILE A 142 -1.90 -9.75 -4.14
C ILE A 142 -0.78 -8.93 -3.47
N ARG A 143 -0.81 -8.77 -2.14
CA ARG A 143 0.20 -7.99 -1.40
C ARG A 143 1.32 -8.88 -0.88
N GLY A 144 2.51 -8.73 -1.47
CA GLY A 144 3.73 -9.34 -0.94
C GLY A 144 3.83 -10.87 -1.06
N ASN A 145 3.04 -11.51 -1.93
CA ASN A 145 3.09 -12.94 -2.13
C ASN A 145 3.77 -13.29 -3.45
N LYS A 146 4.78 -14.18 -3.41
CA LYS A 146 5.47 -14.72 -4.61
C LYS A 146 4.53 -15.42 -5.61
N LYS A 147 3.32 -15.81 -5.18
CA LYS A 147 2.31 -16.50 -5.98
C LYS A 147 1.16 -15.57 -6.43
N ALA A 148 1.40 -14.23 -6.46
CA ALA A 148 0.38 -13.30 -6.90
C ALA A 148 -0.09 -13.61 -8.33
N ILE A 149 -1.41 -13.55 -8.54
CA ILE A 149 -2.00 -13.75 -9.86
C ILE A 149 -1.71 -12.51 -10.72
N GLY A 150 -0.91 -12.65 -11.76
CA GLY A 150 -0.61 -11.59 -12.73
C GLY A 150 0.74 -10.88 -12.47
N GLN A 151 0.91 -9.73 -13.12
CA GLN A 151 2.13 -8.93 -13.06
C GLN A 151 2.29 -8.28 -11.68
N PHE A 152 3.49 -8.32 -11.11
CA PHE A 152 3.76 -7.73 -9.80
C PHE A 152 3.88 -6.21 -9.92
N HIS A 153 3.11 -5.49 -9.11
CA HIS A 153 3.14 -4.05 -9.00
C HIS A 153 3.64 -3.62 -7.62
N PRO A 154 4.87 -3.10 -7.49
CA PRO A 154 5.37 -2.51 -6.26
C PRO A 154 4.44 -1.45 -5.69
N ARG A 155 4.36 -1.36 -4.36
CA ARG A 155 3.58 -0.33 -3.67
C ARG A 155 4.51 0.77 -3.19
N SER A 156 4.09 2.01 -3.38
CA SER A 156 4.92 3.18 -3.11
C SER A 156 5.40 3.35 -1.67
N PHE A 157 4.75 2.68 -0.70
CA PHE A 157 5.24 2.67 0.69
C PHE A 157 6.49 1.79 0.88
N ASN A 158 6.84 0.94 -0.08
CA ASN A 158 8.02 0.07 -0.09
C ASN A 158 8.38 -0.28 -1.54
N MET A 159 8.93 0.68 -2.24
CA MET A 159 9.26 0.57 -3.67
C MET A 159 10.66 1.09 -3.92
N GLY A 160 11.45 0.35 -4.66
CA GLY A 160 12.73 0.80 -5.18
C GLY A 160 12.72 0.92 -6.69
N VAL A 161 13.45 1.90 -7.22
CA VAL A 161 13.55 2.19 -8.66
C VAL A 161 14.97 2.63 -8.98
N SER A 162 15.61 2.02 -9.97
CA SER A 162 16.93 2.45 -10.42
C SER A 162 16.87 3.84 -11.08
N ARG A 163 17.94 4.62 -10.98
CA ARG A 163 18.05 5.91 -11.69
C ARG A 163 17.79 5.76 -13.19
N LYS A 164 18.29 4.68 -13.81
CA LYS A 164 18.07 4.38 -15.23
C LYS A 164 16.58 4.28 -15.59
N VAL A 165 15.77 3.67 -14.72
CA VAL A 165 14.30 3.62 -14.92
C VAL A 165 13.71 5.03 -14.94
N TRP A 166 14.05 5.85 -13.94
CA TRP A 166 13.55 7.23 -13.88
C TRP A 166 13.98 8.06 -15.10
N GLU A 167 15.23 7.97 -15.52
CA GLU A 167 15.75 8.68 -16.70
C GLU A 167 15.07 8.25 -18.01
N THR A 168 14.63 6.98 -18.08
CA THR A 168 14.01 6.42 -19.30
C THR A 168 12.49 6.60 -19.33
N VAL A 169 11.82 6.31 -18.20
CA VAL A 169 10.35 6.24 -18.09
C VAL A 169 9.77 7.55 -17.55
N GLY A 170 10.60 8.37 -16.92
CA GLY A 170 10.17 9.55 -16.16
C GLY A 170 9.62 9.17 -14.79
N GLY A 171 9.01 10.13 -14.11
CA GLY A 171 8.38 9.95 -12.82
C GLY A 171 6.91 9.55 -12.91
N PHE A 172 6.19 9.72 -11.80
CA PHE A 172 4.75 9.51 -11.70
C PHE A 172 3.97 10.52 -12.56
N ILE A 173 3.01 10.08 -13.36
CA ILE A 173 2.12 10.96 -14.15
C ILE A 173 0.76 11.15 -13.50
N ILE A 174 0.45 10.35 -12.48
CA ILE A 174 -0.71 10.49 -11.60
C ILE A 174 -0.21 10.83 -10.21
N THR A 175 -0.80 11.84 -9.56
CA THR A 175 -0.35 12.25 -8.23
C THR A 175 -1.04 11.53 -7.09
N ARG A 176 -2.27 11.01 -7.32
CA ARG A 176 -3.09 10.30 -6.31
C ARG A 176 -3.90 9.19 -6.98
N SER A 177 -4.32 8.19 -6.22
CA SER A 177 -5.24 7.14 -6.70
C SER A 177 -4.68 6.20 -7.76
N GLY A 178 -3.71 5.39 -7.39
CA GLY A 178 -3.16 4.32 -8.22
C GLY A 178 -1.90 4.72 -8.99
N GLU A 179 -1.23 5.75 -8.52
CA GLU A 179 0.02 6.26 -9.06
C GLU A 179 1.14 5.21 -9.08
N ASP A 180 1.20 4.36 -8.05
CA ASP A 180 2.15 3.25 -7.95
C ASP A 180 1.90 2.16 -9.01
N ILE A 181 0.63 1.84 -9.25
CA ILE A 181 0.24 0.85 -10.27
C ILE A 181 0.54 1.42 -11.66
N GLU A 182 0.12 2.66 -11.94
CA GLU A 182 0.37 3.34 -13.20
C GLU A 182 1.87 3.36 -13.51
N TYR A 183 2.70 3.79 -12.56
CA TYR A 183 4.14 3.88 -12.73
C TYR A 183 4.75 2.51 -13.02
N SER A 184 4.37 1.47 -12.26
CA SER A 184 4.87 0.12 -12.48
C SER A 184 4.46 -0.46 -13.85
N ILE A 185 3.26 -0.13 -14.37
CA ILE A 185 2.84 -0.55 -15.71
C ILE A 185 3.77 0.06 -16.77
N ARG A 186 4.09 1.37 -16.66
CA ARG A 186 5.02 2.02 -17.62
C ARG A 186 6.43 1.44 -17.53
N ILE A 187 6.91 1.14 -16.32
CA ILE A 187 8.22 0.48 -16.13
C ILE A 187 8.23 -0.89 -16.82
N HIS A 188 7.19 -1.71 -16.63
CA HIS A 188 7.05 -2.98 -17.33
C HIS A 188 6.97 -2.82 -18.86
N SER A 189 6.18 -1.86 -19.34
CA SER A 189 6.01 -1.61 -20.79
C SER A 189 7.31 -1.15 -21.45
N ALA A 190 8.20 -0.52 -20.70
CA ALA A 190 9.54 -0.14 -21.16
C ALA A 190 10.56 -1.30 -21.14
N GLY A 191 10.14 -2.51 -20.76
CA GLY A 191 10.97 -3.71 -20.76
C GLY A 191 11.87 -3.88 -19.53
N PHE A 192 11.70 -3.08 -18.49
CA PHE A 192 12.48 -3.18 -17.26
C PHE A 192 12.03 -4.34 -16.38
N LYS A 193 12.98 -4.93 -15.66
CA LYS A 193 12.75 -6.07 -14.76
C LYS A 193 12.24 -5.57 -13.41
N ILE A 194 10.99 -5.89 -13.09
CA ILE A 194 10.39 -5.63 -11.78
C ILE A 194 10.24 -6.93 -11.00
N GLY A 195 10.51 -6.91 -9.70
CA GLY A 195 10.37 -8.08 -8.85
C GLY A 195 10.07 -7.78 -7.39
N LEU A 196 9.78 -8.83 -6.64
CA LEU A 196 9.62 -8.80 -5.20
C LEU A 196 10.94 -9.19 -4.53
N ILE A 197 11.41 -8.38 -3.58
CA ILE A 197 12.45 -8.77 -2.62
C ILE A 197 11.75 -9.22 -1.34
N PRO A 198 11.65 -10.54 -1.08
CA PRO A 198 10.78 -11.06 -0.02
C PRO A 198 11.17 -10.63 1.39
N ASP A 199 12.46 -10.40 1.62
CA ASP A 199 13.00 -10.07 2.94
C ASP A 199 13.11 -8.56 3.18
N ALA A 200 12.94 -7.73 2.13
CA ALA A 200 12.89 -6.27 2.22
C ALA A 200 11.51 -5.80 2.73
N ARG A 201 11.18 -6.20 3.96
CA ARG A 201 9.89 -5.85 4.60
C ARG A 201 9.95 -4.49 5.29
N VAL A 202 8.81 -3.81 5.37
CA VAL A 202 8.62 -2.62 6.19
C VAL A 202 7.43 -2.81 7.11
N TYR A 203 7.43 -2.15 8.27
CA TYR A 203 6.27 -2.09 9.15
C TYR A 203 5.45 -0.85 8.79
N HIS A 204 4.43 -1.03 7.98
CA HIS A 204 3.57 0.08 7.56
C HIS A 204 2.44 0.26 8.56
N LYS A 205 2.37 1.41 9.23
CA LYS A 205 1.34 1.73 10.23
C LYS A 205 -0.04 1.67 9.60
N ARG A 206 -0.88 0.84 10.18
CA ARG A 206 -2.28 0.72 9.77
C ARG A 206 -3.13 1.80 10.42
N ARG A 207 -4.28 2.08 9.84
CA ARG A 207 -5.30 2.92 10.46
C ARG A 207 -5.63 2.42 11.86
N THR A 208 -5.92 3.33 12.78
CA THR A 208 -6.13 3.03 14.20
C THR A 208 -7.56 2.66 14.52
N ASP A 209 -8.50 2.98 13.62
CA ASP A 209 -9.92 2.66 13.75
C ASP A 209 -10.54 2.17 12.44
N PHE A 210 -11.71 1.52 12.55
CA PHE A 210 -12.42 0.95 11.39
C PHE A 210 -13.05 1.99 10.47
N MET A 211 -13.38 3.19 10.95
CA MET A 211 -13.94 4.25 10.11
C MET A 211 -12.87 4.83 9.17
N GLN A 212 -11.67 5.09 9.70
CA GLN A 212 -10.54 5.50 8.86
C GLN A 212 -10.18 4.41 7.85
N PHE A 213 -10.22 3.14 8.29
CA PHE A 213 -9.97 2.00 7.41
C PHE A 213 -11.05 1.89 6.32
N TYR A 214 -12.33 2.06 6.65
CA TYR A 214 -13.41 2.12 5.67
C TYR A 214 -13.18 3.20 4.61
N LYS A 215 -12.86 4.43 5.02
CA LYS A 215 -12.57 5.56 4.11
C LYS A 215 -11.39 5.22 3.17
N GLN A 216 -10.35 4.60 3.70
CA GLN A 216 -9.18 4.19 2.91
C GLN A 216 -9.55 3.13 1.86
N LEU A 217 -10.31 2.11 2.24
CA LEU A 217 -10.70 1.04 1.30
C LEU A 217 -11.72 1.51 0.26
N HIS A 218 -12.64 2.38 0.65
CA HIS A 218 -13.55 3.03 -0.29
C HIS A 218 -12.76 3.82 -1.36
N PHE A 219 -11.75 4.60 -0.93
CA PHE A 219 -10.84 5.28 -1.84
C PHE A 219 -10.10 4.31 -2.77
N PHE A 220 -9.62 3.16 -2.27
CA PHE A 220 -8.94 2.15 -3.09
C PHE A 220 -9.86 1.51 -4.14
N GLY A 221 -11.15 1.29 -3.81
CA GLY A 221 -12.14 0.83 -4.79
C GLY A 221 -12.30 1.82 -5.94
N ARG A 222 -12.39 3.11 -5.63
CA ARG A 222 -12.46 4.19 -6.63
C ARG A 222 -11.17 4.29 -7.45
N ALA A 223 -10.02 4.17 -6.79
CA ALA A 223 -8.71 4.21 -7.44
C ALA A 223 -8.55 3.13 -8.51
N ARG A 224 -9.15 1.95 -8.35
CA ARG A 224 -9.13 0.88 -9.35
C ARG A 224 -9.78 1.33 -10.67
N ILE A 225 -10.89 2.05 -10.59
CA ILE A 225 -11.57 2.60 -11.78
C ILE A 225 -10.76 3.75 -12.39
N ASN A 226 -10.02 4.51 -11.58
CA ASN A 226 -9.11 5.52 -12.11
C ASN A 226 -7.98 4.89 -12.94
N VAL A 227 -7.37 3.79 -12.45
CA VAL A 227 -6.36 3.04 -13.22
C VAL A 227 -6.96 2.47 -14.52
N TYR A 228 -8.18 1.94 -14.48
CA TYR A 228 -8.88 1.43 -15.66
C TYR A 228 -9.00 2.47 -16.79
N LYS A 229 -9.15 3.75 -16.49
CA LYS A 229 -9.23 4.81 -17.51
C LYS A 229 -7.96 4.89 -18.37
N PHE A 230 -6.81 4.65 -17.76
CA PHE A 230 -5.52 4.72 -18.47
C PHE A 230 -5.11 3.35 -19.02
N PHE A 231 -5.46 2.27 -18.32
CA PHE A 231 -5.07 0.90 -18.63
C PHE A 231 -6.26 -0.05 -18.51
N PRO A 232 -7.15 -0.13 -19.51
CA PRO A 232 -8.36 -0.97 -19.46
C PRO A 232 -8.06 -2.46 -19.21
N SER A 233 -6.95 -2.98 -19.74
CA SER A 233 -6.50 -4.37 -19.55
C SER A 233 -6.17 -4.75 -18.09
N GLU A 234 -5.95 -3.75 -17.24
CA GLU A 234 -5.64 -3.95 -15.82
C GLU A 234 -6.88 -4.14 -14.94
N LEU A 235 -8.08 -4.02 -15.48
CA LEU A 235 -9.31 -4.38 -14.78
C LEU A 235 -9.61 -5.87 -14.94
N LYS A 236 -9.18 -6.66 -13.95
CA LYS A 236 -9.30 -8.12 -13.93
C LYS A 236 -10.54 -8.55 -13.15
N ALA A 237 -11.05 -9.77 -13.42
CA ALA A 237 -12.24 -10.33 -12.76
C ALA A 237 -12.16 -10.29 -11.22
N VAL A 238 -10.98 -10.50 -10.65
CA VAL A 238 -10.76 -10.44 -9.19
C VAL A 238 -11.12 -9.08 -8.57
N HIS A 239 -11.04 -7.99 -9.33
CA HIS A 239 -11.37 -6.66 -8.83
C HIS A 239 -12.88 -6.43 -8.63
N PHE A 240 -13.72 -7.26 -9.24
CA PHE A 240 -15.17 -7.24 -9.05
C PHE A 240 -15.63 -8.01 -7.80
N PHE A 241 -14.77 -8.88 -7.25
CA PHE A 241 -15.13 -9.70 -6.09
C PHE A 241 -15.68 -8.90 -4.90
N PRO A 242 -15.08 -7.77 -4.46
CA PRO A 242 -15.64 -6.99 -3.36
C PRO A 242 -17.02 -6.40 -3.67
N ALA A 243 -17.27 -6.00 -4.92
CA ALA A 243 -18.59 -5.51 -5.34
C ALA A 243 -19.62 -6.63 -5.33
N ILE A 244 -19.29 -7.80 -5.88
CA ILE A 244 -20.14 -9.00 -5.88
C ILE A 244 -20.42 -9.44 -4.43
N PHE A 245 -19.42 -9.47 -3.57
CA PHE A 245 -19.56 -9.79 -2.15
C PHE A 245 -20.54 -8.84 -1.46
N THR A 246 -20.40 -7.54 -1.71
CA THR A 246 -21.28 -6.50 -1.13
C THR A 246 -22.71 -6.65 -1.61
N LEU A 247 -22.94 -6.83 -2.91
CA LEU A 247 -24.27 -7.08 -3.48
C LEU A 247 -24.86 -8.39 -2.97
N GLY A 248 -24.04 -9.42 -2.79
CA GLY A 248 -24.43 -10.69 -2.18
C GLY A 248 -25.00 -10.54 -0.77
N ILE A 249 -24.42 -9.65 0.06
CA ILE A 249 -24.98 -9.34 1.40
C ILE A 249 -26.39 -8.79 1.26
N PHE A 250 -26.62 -7.78 0.40
CA PHE A 250 -27.95 -7.20 0.18
C PHE A 250 -28.93 -8.24 -0.37
N PHE A 251 -28.50 -9.05 -1.34
CA PHE A 251 -29.30 -10.16 -1.86
C PHE A 251 -29.71 -11.13 -0.74
N THR A 252 -28.76 -11.52 0.11
CA THR A 252 -29.03 -12.42 1.24
C THR A 252 -30.03 -11.82 2.22
N LEU A 253 -29.94 -10.54 2.54
CA LEU A 253 -30.90 -9.84 3.40
C LEU A 253 -32.31 -9.87 2.78
N ILE A 254 -32.44 -9.54 1.49
CA ILE A 254 -33.70 -9.59 0.77
C ILE A 254 -34.26 -11.02 0.73
N ALA A 255 -33.43 -12.01 0.42
CA ALA A 255 -33.84 -13.42 0.37
C ALA A 255 -34.35 -13.93 1.73
N ASN A 256 -33.74 -13.51 2.85
CA ASN A 256 -34.23 -13.82 4.19
C ASN A 256 -35.58 -13.16 4.48
N ILE A 257 -35.75 -11.87 4.12
CA ILE A 257 -37.04 -11.15 4.31
C ILE A 257 -38.16 -11.82 3.50
N LEU A 258 -37.88 -12.20 2.26
CA LEU A 258 -38.83 -12.84 1.37
C LEU A 258 -38.94 -14.37 1.58
N ARG A 259 -38.19 -14.93 2.52
CA ARG A 259 -38.14 -16.36 2.86
C ARG A 259 -37.82 -17.24 1.66
N TRP A 260 -36.95 -16.79 0.79
CA TRP A 260 -36.51 -17.60 -0.35
C TRP A 260 -35.61 -18.77 0.11
N PRO A 261 -35.77 -19.98 -0.41
CA PRO A 261 -34.95 -21.16 0.00
C PRO A 261 -33.44 -20.93 -0.16
N ILE A 262 -33.02 -20.13 -1.13
CA ILE A 262 -31.61 -19.78 -1.37
C ILE A 262 -30.96 -19.02 -0.18
N ALA A 263 -31.77 -18.40 0.69
CA ALA A 263 -31.27 -17.66 1.85
C ALA A 263 -30.45 -18.54 2.78
N GLU A 264 -30.84 -19.79 2.99
CA GLU A 264 -30.12 -20.73 3.86
C GLU A 264 -28.72 -21.01 3.32
N LEU A 265 -28.58 -21.25 2.02
CA LEU A 265 -27.29 -21.46 1.37
C LEU A 265 -26.39 -20.21 1.48
N CYS A 266 -26.96 -19.03 1.25
CA CYS A 266 -26.23 -17.77 1.38
C CYS A 266 -25.76 -17.53 2.84
N ASN A 267 -26.64 -17.75 3.82
CA ASN A 267 -26.30 -17.65 5.24
C ASN A 267 -25.18 -18.61 5.62
N PHE A 268 -25.24 -19.86 5.15
CA PHE A 268 -24.21 -20.86 5.36
C PHE A 268 -22.86 -20.41 4.76
N ALA A 269 -22.85 -19.87 3.54
CA ALA A 269 -21.66 -19.37 2.87
C ALA A 269 -21.00 -18.22 3.64
N TYR A 270 -21.79 -17.25 4.13
CA TYR A 270 -21.25 -16.16 4.97
C TYR A 270 -20.78 -16.64 6.33
N ALA A 271 -21.49 -17.60 6.97
CA ALA A 271 -21.06 -18.19 8.22
C ALA A 271 -19.72 -18.93 8.04
N LEU A 272 -19.57 -19.71 6.98
CA LEU A 272 -18.31 -20.38 6.65
C LEU A 272 -17.18 -19.37 6.40
N PHE A 273 -17.44 -18.28 5.69
CA PHE A 273 -16.45 -17.21 5.47
C PHE A 273 -16.02 -16.56 6.79
N VAL A 274 -16.96 -16.29 7.71
CA VAL A 274 -16.66 -15.78 9.06
C VAL A 274 -15.73 -16.75 9.82
N LEU A 275 -16.07 -18.04 9.82
CA LEU A 275 -15.28 -19.07 10.51
C LEU A 275 -13.87 -19.19 9.90
N LEU A 276 -13.74 -19.18 8.58
CA LEU A 276 -12.45 -19.25 7.89
C LEU A 276 -11.56 -18.06 8.26
N ILE A 277 -12.08 -16.84 8.21
CA ILE A 277 -11.34 -15.64 8.61
C ILE A 277 -10.94 -15.72 10.08
N PHE A 278 -11.88 -16.07 10.96
CA PHE A 278 -11.64 -16.14 12.40
C PHE A 278 -10.54 -17.13 12.74
N PHE A 279 -10.66 -18.39 12.30
CA PHE A 279 -9.70 -19.43 12.66
C PHE A 279 -8.33 -19.23 12.00
N HIS A 280 -8.28 -18.77 10.75
CA HIS A 280 -7.02 -18.45 10.09
C HIS A 280 -6.31 -17.26 10.76
N SER A 281 -7.06 -16.23 11.15
CA SER A 281 -6.49 -15.09 11.89
C SER A 281 -6.03 -15.50 13.29
N TRP A 282 -6.80 -16.32 13.98
CA TRP A 282 -6.40 -16.85 15.29
C TRP A 282 -5.12 -17.68 15.19
N TRP A 283 -5.04 -18.57 14.23
CA TRP A 283 -3.84 -19.36 13.99
C TRP A 283 -2.60 -18.47 13.73
N ARG A 284 -2.77 -17.44 12.91
CA ARG A 284 -1.68 -16.53 12.51
C ARG A 284 -1.26 -15.57 13.64
N ASN A 285 -2.21 -14.95 14.33
CA ASN A 285 -1.96 -13.91 15.33
C ASN A 285 -1.91 -14.42 16.78
N LYS A 286 -2.26 -15.67 17.01
CA LYS A 286 -2.33 -16.31 18.34
C LYS A 286 -3.18 -15.53 19.37
N SER A 287 -4.19 -14.81 18.91
CA SER A 287 -5.06 -13.95 19.71
C SER A 287 -6.51 -14.02 19.22
N VAL A 288 -7.40 -14.47 20.11
CA VAL A 288 -8.86 -14.52 19.89
C VAL A 288 -9.41 -13.12 19.63
N LYS A 289 -8.94 -12.10 20.37
CA LYS A 289 -9.35 -10.71 20.20
C LYS A 289 -8.99 -10.21 18.80
N VAL A 290 -7.76 -10.46 18.32
CA VAL A 290 -7.35 -10.08 16.98
C VAL A 290 -8.16 -10.86 15.93
N ALA A 291 -8.44 -12.14 16.14
CA ALA A 291 -9.24 -12.95 15.21
C ALA A 291 -10.66 -12.39 15.04
N PHE A 292 -11.32 -12.04 16.12
CA PHE A 292 -12.65 -11.40 16.09
C PHE A 292 -12.61 -10.06 15.34
N LEU A 293 -11.66 -9.20 15.68
CA LEU A 293 -11.48 -7.90 15.00
C LEU A 293 -11.11 -8.08 13.51
N SER A 294 -10.38 -9.15 13.16
CA SER A 294 -10.03 -9.47 11.76
C SER A 294 -11.25 -9.83 10.92
N THR A 295 -12.25 -10.47 11.52
CA THR A 295 -13.52 -10.73 10.84
C THR A 295 -14.23 -9.41 10.50
N ILE A 296 -14.31 -8.50 11.47
CA ILE A 296 -14.87 -7.15 11.25
C ILE A 296 -14.07 -6.41 10.18
N ALA A 297 -12.72 -6.46 10.25
CA ALA A 297 -11.85 -5.83 9.27
C ALA A 297 -12.05 -6.37 7.86
N ALA A 298 -12.23 -7.69 7.70
CA ALA A 298 -12.45 -8.34 6.40
C ALA A 298 -13.76 -7.87 5.75
N PHE A 299 -14.85 -7.83 6.52
CA PHE A 299 -16.12 -7.29 6.02
C PHE A 299 -16.01 -5.78 5.70
N THR A 300 -15.41 -5.01 6.59
CA THR A 300 -15.15 -3.57 6.35
C THR A 300 -14.39 -3.37 5.03
N GLN A 301 -13.35 -4.16 4.80
CA GLN A 301 -12.55 -4.09 3.58
C GLN A 301 -13.38 -4.36 2.33
N LEU A 302 -14.07 -5.50 2.29
CA LEU A 302 -14.81 -5.93 1.11
C LEU A 302 -15.98 -4.99 0.80
N ILE A 303 -16.72 -4.58 1.84
CA ILE A 303 -17.87 -3.67 1.69
C ILE A 303 -17.40 -2.27 1.24
N ALA A 304 -16.40 -1.70 1.92
CA ALA A 304 -15.93 -0.35 1.60
C ALA A 304 -15.33 -0.27 0.19
N TYR A 305 -14.48 -1.25 -0.15
CA TYR A 305 -13.92 -1.32 -1.50
C TYR A 305 -15.00 -1.54 -2.56
N GLY A 306 -15.96 -2.45 -2.29
CA GLY A 306 -17.08 -2.73 -3.18
C GLY A 306 -17.91 -1.50 -3.47
N PHE A 307 -18.28 -0.72 -2.45
CA PHE A 307 -19.00 0.54 -2.63
C PHE A 307 -18.20 1.56 -3.43
N GLY A 308 -16.93 1.78 -3.10
CA GLY A 308 -16.08 2.71 -3.84
C GLY A 308 -15.92 2.32 -5.31
N PHE A 309 -15.74 1.03 -5.58
CA PHE A 309 -15.65 0.47 -6.93
C PHE A 309 -16.96 0.70 -7.71
N MET A 310 -18.11 0.30 -7.16
CA MET A 310 -19.41 0.46 -7.81
C MET A 310 -19.75 1.93 -8.07
N GLN A 311 -19.46 2.82 -7.11
CA GLN A 311 -19.68 4.26 -7.24
C GLN A 311 -18.94 4.85 -8.45
N ASP A 312 -17.64 4.61 -8.55
CA ASP A 312 -16.85 5.19 -9.64
C ASP A 312 -17.06 4.43 -10.96
N PHE A 313 -17.32 3.12 -10.92
CA PHE A 313 -17.71 2.36 -12.10
C PHE A 313 -18.98 2.93 -12.72
N TRP A 314 -20.04 3.13 -11.91
CA TRP A 314 -21.30 3.73 -12.39
C TRP A 314 -21.08 5.13 -12.93
N LYS A 315 -20.41 5.99 -12.14
CA LYS A 315 -20.20 7.40 -12.50
C LYS A 315 -19.37 7.55 -13.79
N ARG A 316 -18.23 6.83 -13.86
CA ARG A 316 -17.20 7.09 -14.86
C ARG A 316 -17.27 6.18 -16.08
N VAL A 317 -17.72 4.92 -15.91
CA VAL A 317 -17.80 3.95 -17.00
C VAL A 317 -19.19 3.95 -17.63
N VAL A 318 -20.26 3.88 -16.81
CA VAL A 318 -21.63 3.81 -17.31
C VAL A 318 -22.12 5.22 -17.73
N LEU A 319 -22.03 6.21 -16.83
CA LEU A 319 -22.53 7.57 -17.10
C LEU A 319 -21.49 8.44 -17.84
N LYS A 320 -20.25 7.99 -18.06
CA LYS A 320 -19.15 8.70 -18.71
C LYS A 320 -18.90 10.10 -18.14
N ARG A 321 -19.15 10.31 -16.85
CA ARG A 321 -18.90 11.57 -16.13
C ARG A 321 -17.46 11.58 -15.61
N SER A 322 -16.77 12.71 -15.70
CA SER A 322 -15.40 12.92 -15.20
C SER A 322 -15.33 12.91 -13.66
#